data_a1066714f269bf9b201fc6f64171991d
#
_entry.id   a1066714f269bf9b201fc6f64171991d
#
_cell.length_a   1.000
_cell.length_b   1.000
_cell.length_c   1.000
_cell.angle_alpha   90.00
_cell.angle_beta   90.00
_cell.angle_gamma   90.00
#
_symmetry.space_group_name_H-M   'P 1'
#
loop_
_entity.id
_entity.type
_entity.pdbx_description
1 polymer ?
#
loop_
_entity_poly.entity_id
_entity_poly.type
_entity_poly.pdbx_seq_one_letter_code
_entity_poly.pdbx_strand_id
1 'polypeptide(L)'
;MHYFIRNGTRAASLGLVFVLFLSINSEAQKTAPAKGIAKATATLPDVKVIDELALKGILVPKDKPLLVNFWATWCEPCREEFPDLVKLDNEFKGKIDFITISLDDPADSSGPVKSFLAAMKAQMPAYVLKTADESAVITSVSKEWFGGMPFTILYHPKGNAVYERQGKVQLDVVRPQIDKLVKGNSK
;
A
#
# COMPACT_ATOMS: atom_id res chain seq x y z
N MET A 1 -22.88 63.51 27.64
CA MET A 1 -22.64 64.90 28.12
C MET A 1 -21.41 65.40 27.35
N HIS A 2 -21.65 66.52 26.58
CA HIS A 2 -20.72 67.38 25.82
C HIS A 2 -19.87 66.75 24.72
N TYR A 3 -20.25 66.86 23.45
CA TYR A 3 -20.20 67.96 22.53
C TYR A 3 -18.86 68.71 22.45
N PHE A 4 -18.11 68.59 21.34
CA PHE A 4 -17.55 69.78 20.67
C PHE A 4 -17.22 69.47 19.23
N ILE A 5 -17.92 70.17 18.33
CA ILE A 5 -17.67 70.33 16.91
C ILE A 5 -16.62 71.45 16.75
N ARG A 6 -15.72 71.34 15.80
CA ARG A 6 -15.16 72.56 15.17
C ARG A 6 -14.66 72.32 13.76
N ASN A 7 -15.25 73.10 12.88
CA ASN A 7 -14.98 73.29 11.48
C ASN A 7 -13.69 74.06 11.20
N GLY A 8 -13.25 73.97 9.96
CA GLY A 8 -12.45 74.95 9.24
C GLY A 8 -11.24 74.34 8.55
N THR A 9 -10.89 74.48 7.37
CA THR A 9 -11.15 75.43 6.31
C THR A 9 -10.49 74.93 5.02
N ARG A 10 -11.03 75.30 3.91
CA ARG A 10 -10.58 75.04 2.54
C ARG A 10 -9.21 75.65 2.24
N ALA A 11 -8.37 74.90 1.50
CA ALA A 11 -7.42 75.55 0.58
C ALA A 11 -7.29 74.70 -0.67
N ALA A 12 -7.69 75.31 -1.78
CA ALA A 12 -7.48 74.82 -3.12
C ALA A 12 -6.03 75.10 -3.52
N SER A 13 -5.35 74.11 -4.11
CA SER A 13 -4.11 74.36 -4.83
C SER A 13 -4.10 73.55 -6.11
N LEU A 14 -4.13 74.30 -7.21
CA LEU A 14 -3.86 73.82 -8.56
C LEU A 14 -2.41 73.36 -8.65
N GLY A 15 -2.17 72.18 -9.19
CA GLY A 15 -0.81 71.68 -9.37
C GLY A 15 -0.76 70.56 -10.41
N LEU A 16 -0.59 70.99 -11.64
CA LEU A 16 0.18 70.39 -12.74
C LEU A 16 0.06 68.83 -12.94
N VAL A 17 -0.74 68.46 -13.92
CA VAL A 17 -0.77 67.09 -14.47
C VAL A 17 0.52 66.83 -15.26
N PHE A 18 1.43 66.06 -14.69
CA PHE A 18 2.58 65.52 -15.37
C PHE A 18 2.23 64.11 -15.84
N VAL A 19 1.83 64.00 -17.10
CA VAL A 19 1.56 62.70 -17.74
C VAL A 19 2.90 62.06 -18.06
N LEU A 20 3.35 61.18 -17.17
CA LEU A 20 4.46 60.26 -17.45
C LEU A 20 3.90 59.08 -18.27
N PHE A 21 4.24 59.04 -19.56
CA PHE A 21 4.09 57.84 -20.36
C PHE A 21 5.05 56.77 -19.87
N LEU A 22 4.54 55.87 -19.02
CA LEU A 22 5.25 54.61 -18.72
C LEU A 22 5.04 53.69 -19.92
N SER A 23 6.08 53.50 -20.69
CA SER A 23 6.16 52.48 -21.74
C SER A 23 6.12 51.11 -21.02
N ILE A 24 5.01 50.42 -21.13
CA ILE A 24 4.88 49.06 -20.64
C ILE A 24 5.60 48.16 -21.66
N ASN A 25 6.86 47.82 -21.38
CA ASN A 25 7.54 46.73 -22.08
C ASN A 25 6.85 45.41 -21.66
N SER A 26 5.99 44.93 -22.56
CA SER A 26 5.45 43.59 -22.46
C SER A 26 6.56 42.57 -22.81
N GLU A 27 7.37 42.19 -21.82
CA GLU A 27 8.19 41.00 -21.95
C GLU A 27 7.25 39.78 -21.99
N ALA A 28 7.13 39.22 -23.18
CA ALA A 28 6.48 37.94 -23.36
C ALA A 28 7.18 36.90 -22.52
N GLN A 29 6.61 36.56 -21.36
CA GLN A 29 7.01 35.42 -20.56
C GLN A 29 6.85 34.15 -21.42
N LYS A 30 7.99 33.67 -21.94
CA LYS A 30 8.11 32.40 -22.61
C LYS A 30 7.77 31.33 -21.54
N THR A 31 6.50 30.93 -21.50
CA THR A 31 6.07 29.80 -20.70
C THR A 31 6.80 28.56 -21.20
N ALA A 32 7.77 28.10 -20.40
CA ALA A 32 8.39 26.77 -20.59
C ALA A 32 7.27 25.71 -20.61
N PRO A 33 7.32 24.73 -21.51
CA PRO A 33 6.32 23.67 -21.53
C PRO A 33 6.38 22.95 -20.19
N ALA A 34 5.28 22.96 -19.47
CA ALA A 34 5.10 22.16 -18.27
C ALA A 34 5.37 20.71 -18.66
N LYS A 35 6.49 20.19 -18.13
CA LYS A 35 6.87 18.78 -18.26
C LYS A 35 5.71 17.97 -17.70
N GLY A 36 4.88 17.40 -18.59
CA GLY A 36 3.72 16.64 -18.23
C GLY A 36 4.15 15.57 -17.23
N ILE A 37 3.67 15.71 -16.00
CA ILE A 37 3.72 14.63 -15.02
C ILE A 37 2.81 13.55 -15.62
N ALA A 38 3.43 12.59 -16.29
CA ALA A 38 2.74 11.37 -16.69
C ALA A 38 2.16 10.79 -15.40
N LYS A 39 0.85 10.94 -15.22
CA LYS A 39 0.09 10.29 -14.17
C LYS A 39 0.27 8.81 -14.45
N ALA A 40 1.23 8.19 -13.74
CA ALA A 40 1.38 6.75 -13.75
C ALA A 40 0.01 6.20 -13.36
N THR A 41 -0.70 5.67 -14.34
CA THR A 41 -1.94 4.95 -14.12
C THR A 41 -1.51 3.72 -13.33
N ALA A 42 -1.63 3.80 -12.01
CA ALA A 42 -1.36 2.64 -11.15
C ALA A 42 -2.34 1.57 -11.62
N THR A 43 -1.83 0.58 -12.34
CA THR A 43 -2.59 -0.60 -12.74
C THR A 43 -3.07 -1.23 -11.44
N LEU A 44 -4.39 -1.39 -11.31
CA LEU A 44 -4.96 -2.08 -10.16
C LEU A 44 -4.35 -3.47 -10.06
N PRO A 45 -4.02 -3.97 -8.86
CA PRO A 45 -3.46 -5.30 -8.69
C PRO A 45 -4.39 -6.35 -9.29
N ASP A 46 -3.81 -7.37 -9.92
CA ASP A 46 -4.54 -8.54 -10.37
C ASP A 46 -4.85 -9.43 -9.15
N VAL A 47 -6.13 -9.60 -8.86
CA VAL A 47 -6.61 -10.43 -7.74
C VAL A 47 -7.32 -11.65 -8.31
N LYS A 48 -6.80 -12.84 -8.00
CA LYS A 48 -7.34 -14.10 -8.51
C LYS A 48 -8.12 -14.84 -7.44
N VAL A 49 -9.31 -15.31 -7.78
CA VAL A 49 -10.04 -16.25 -6.92
C VAL A 49 -9.44 -17.63 -7.11
N ILE A 50 -9.13 -18.30 -6.00
CA ILE A 50 -8.56 -19.65 -5.98
C ILE A 50 -9.39 -20.57 -5.07
N ASP A 51 -9.43 -21.82 -5.40
CA ASP A 51 -10.00 -22.89 -4.56
C ASP A 51 -8.93 -23.54 -3.66
N GLU A 52 -9.34 -24.49 -2.87
CA GLU A 52 -8.47 -25.21 -1.94
C GLU A 52 -7.38 -26.02 -2.64
N LEU A 53 -7.64 -26.55 -3.84
CA LEU A 53 -6.65 -27.30 -4.60
C LEU A 53 -5.55 -26.35 -5.13
N ALA A 54 -5.95 -25.23 -5.69
CA ALA A 54 -5.02 -24.19 -6.13
C ALA A 54 -4.22 -23.62 -4.95
N LEU A 55 -4.88 -23.41 -3.79
CA LEU A 55 -4.20 -22.99 -2.56
C LEU A 55 -3.07 -23.94 -2.19
N LYS A 56 -3.33 -25.25 -2.11
CA LYS A 56 -2.31 -26.26 -1.83
C LYS A 56 -1.13 -26.17 -2.81
N GLY A 57 -1.40 -25.91 -4.07
CA GLY A 57 -0.36 -25.75 -5.10
C GLY A 57 0.53 -24.52 -4.92
N ILE A 58 -0.06 -23.36 -4.57
CA ILE A 58 0.69 -22.12 -4.41
C ILE A 58 1.44 -22.03 -3.06
N LEU A 59 1.08 -22.82 -2.08
CA LEU A 59 1.79 -22.92 -0.80
C LEU A 59 3.05 -23.80 -0.87
N VAL A 60 3.34 -24.41 -2.03
CA VAL A 60 4.57 -25.15 -2.25
C VAL A 60 5.66 -24.20 -2.74
N PRO A 61 6.70 -23.92 -1.92
CA PRO A 61 7.84 -23.14 -2.37
C PRO A 61 8.53 -23.85 -3.54
N LYS A 62 9.09 -23.05 -4.45
CA LYS A 62 9.90 -23.57 -5.56
C LYS A 62 11.38 -23.46 -5.20
N ASP A 63 12.04 -22.40 -5.71
CA ASP A 63 13.47 -22.21 -5.53
C ASP A 63 13.80 -21.13 -4.47
N LYS A 64 12.78 -20.43 -4.00
CA LYS A 64 12.92 -19.30 -3.05
C LYS A 64 12.12 -19.54 -1.79
N PRO A 65 12.49 -18.87 -0.68
CA PRO A 65 11.59 -18.80 0.48
C PRO A 65 10.24 -18.22 0.05
N LEU A 66 9.16 -18.76 0.59
CA LEU A 66 7.80 -18.30 0.32
C LEU A 66 7.20 -17.70 1.59
N LEU A 67 6.89 -16.40 1.55
CA LEU A 67 6.15 -15.72 2.59
C LEU A 67 4.67 -15.66 2.18
N VAL A 68 3.78 -16.04 3.07
CA VAL A 68 2.33 -16.01 2.85
C VAL A 68 1.67 -15.27 3.99
N ASN A 69 0.80 -14.32 3.67
CA ASN A 69 -0.04 -13.62 4.64
C ASN A 69 -1.52 -13.87 4.35
N PHE A 70 -2.24 -14.36 5.33
CA PHE A 70 -3.69 -14.51 5.31
C PHE A 70 -4.35 -13.33 6.01
N TRP A 71 -5.32 -12.69 5.35
CA TRP A 71 -5.92 -11.45 5.78
C TRP A 71 -7.35 -11.29 5.27
N ALA A 72 -8.02 -10.19 5.64
CA ALA A 72 -9.29 -9.77 5.02
C ALA A 72 -9.46 -8.25 5.12
N THR A 73 -10.32 -7.68 4.26
CA THR A 73 -10.60 -6.23 4.25
C THR A 73 -11.31 -5.75 5.51
N TRP A 74 -12.09 -6.60 6.14
CA TRP A 74 -12.82 -6.33 7.39
C TRP A 74 -11.98 -6.58 8.65
N CYS A 75 -10.77 -7.15 8.52
CA CYS A 75 -9.87 -7.44 9.64
C CYS A 75 -9.02 -6.20 9.97
N GLU A 76 -9.34 -5.49 11.02
CA GLU A 76 -8.64 -4.27 11.41
C GLU A 76 -7.13 -4.45 11.63
N PRO A 77 -6.66 -5.45 12.45
CA PRO A 77 -5.21 -5.64 12.62
C PRO A 77 -4.48 -6.03 11.33
N CYS A 78 -5.18 -6.68 10.37
CA CYS A 78 -4.62 -6.97 9.05
C CYS A 78 -4.36 -5.68 8.28
N ARG A 79 -5.31 -4.75 8.29
CA ARG A 79 -5.21 -3.46 7.62
C ARG A 79 -4.09 -2.60 8.19
N GLU A 80 -3.91 -2.65 9.50
CA GLU A 80 -2.85 -1.91 10.20
C GLU A 80 -1.44 -2.43 9.86
N GLU A 81 -1.26 -3.75 9.66
CA GLU A 81 0.06 -4.30 9.32
C GLU A 81 0.42 -4.17 7.84
N PHE A 82 -0.56 -3.96 6.96
CA PHE A 82 -0.36 -4.02 5.51
C PHE A 82 0.74 -3.09 4.98
N PRO A 83 0.90 -1.85 5.47
CA PRO A 83 2.03 -1.00 5.09
C PRO A 83 3.40 -1.62 5.38
N ASP A 84 3.52 -2.40 6.45
CA ASP A 84 4.76 -3.08 6.80
C ASP A 84 5.01 -4.31 5.92
N LEU A 85 3.97 -5.03 5.54
CA LEU A 85 4.05 -6.10 4.54
C LEU A 85 4.51 -5.57 3.17
N VAL A 86 4.00 -4.41 2.74
CA VAL A 86 4.43 -3.76 1.49
C VAL A 86 5.90 -3.34 1.56
N LYS A 87 6.37 -2.82 2.71
CA LYS A 87 7.80 -2.52 2.90
C LYS A 87 8.65 -3.79 2.81
N LEU A 88 8.19 -4.87 3.44
CA LEU A 88 8.87 -6.16 3.43
C LEU A 88 8.96 -6.75 2.00
N ASP A 89 7.86 -6.69 1.22
CA ASP A 89 7.87 -7.10 -0.19
C ASP A 89 8.91 -6.32 -0.99
N ASN A 90 8.94 -4.99 -0.83
CA ASN A 90 9.90 -4.14 -1.54
C ASN A 90 11.36 -4.44 -1.15
N GLU A 91 11.63 -4.69 0.13
CA GLU A 91 12.97 -4.99 0.67
C GLU A 91 13.53 -6.30 0.11
N PHE A 92 12.66 -7.32 -0.01
CA PHE A 92 13.04 -8.64 -0.46
C PHE A 92 12.60 -8.96 -1.90
N LYS A 93 12.24 -7.94 -2.67
CA LYS A 93 11.77 -8.10 -4.06
C LYS A 93 12.73 -8.95 -4.89
N GLY A 94 12.21 -10.03 -5.48
CA GLY A 94 12.99 -10.96 -6.29
C GLY A 94 13.86 -11.96 -5.51
N LYS A 95 14.03 -11.77 -4.20
CA LYS A 95 14.80 -12.69 -3.32
C LYS A 95 13.91 -13.76 -2.69
N ILE A 96 12.65 -13.46 -2.44
CA ILE A 96 11.63 -14.37 -1.95
C ILE A 96 10.41 -14.29 -2.86
N ASP A 97 9.55 -15.29 -2.77
CA ASP A 97 8.19 -15.21 -3.24
C ASP A 97 7.32 -14.74 -2.06
N PHE A 98 6.55 -13.68 -2.28
CA PHE A 98 5.62 -13.18 -1.27
C PHE A 98 4.22 -13.10 -1.89
N ILE A 99 3.24 -13.74 -1.26
CA ILE A 99 1.85 -13.73 -1.69
C ILE A 99 0.92 -13.37 -0.55
N THR A 100 -0.24 -12.79 -0.88
CA THR A 100 -1.30 -12.52 0.09
C THR A 100 -2.57 -13.27 -0.31
N ILE A 101 -3.27 -13.81 0.70
CA ILE A 101 -4.50 -14.60 0.51
C ILE A 101 -5.58 -13.97 1.38
N SER A 102 -6.59 -13.41 0.74
CA SER A 102 -7.75 -12.85 1.41
C SER A 102 -8.78 -13.93 1.69
N LEU A 103 -9.40 -13.85 2.87
CA LEU A 103 -10.58 -14.61 3.28
C LEU A 103 -11.87 -13.81 3.13
N ASP A 104 -11.85 -12.73 2.31
CA ASP A 104 -13.09 -12.04 1.91
C ASP A 104 -13.95 -12.93 1.02
N ASP A 105 -15.23 -12.58 0.90
CA ASP A 105 -16.11 -13.25 -0.07
C ASP A 105 -15.50 -13.15 -1.49
N PRO A 106 -15.45 -14.22 -2.27
CA PRO A 106 -14.99 -14.17 -3.65
C PRO A 106 -15.64 -13.09 -4.52
N ALA A 107 -16.89 -12.70 -4.21
CA ALA A 107 -17.57 -11.59 -4.88
C ALA A 107 -16.88 -10.24 -4.67
N ASP A 108 -16.15 -10.06 -3.57
CA ASP A 108 -15.42 -8.83 -3.22
C ASP A 108 -14.06 -8.71 -3.91
N SER A 109 -13.61 -9.75 -4.62
CA SER A 109 -12.28 -9.82 -5.25
C SER A 109 -12.01 -8.68 -6.24
N SER A 110 -13.01 -8.27 -7.02
CA SER A 110 -12.92 -7.20 -8.02
C SER A 110 -13.23 -5.80 -7.47
N GLY A 111 -13.77 -5.69 -6.27
CA GLY A 111 -14.21 -4.47 -5.60
C GLY A 111 -13.35 -4.15 -4.37
N PRO A 112 -13.84 -4.42 -3.15
CA PRO A 112 -13.18 -4.04 -1.90
C PRO A 112 -11.75 -4.51 -1.77
N VAL A 113 -11.45 -5.78 -2.06
CA VAL A 113 -10.10 -6.36 -1.97
C VAL A 113 -9.14 -5.63 -2.89
N LYS A 114 -9.50 -5.50 -4.16
CA LYS A 114 -8.67 -4.83 -5.17
C LYS A 114 -8.44 -3.35 -4.83
N SER A 115 -9.47 -2.66 -4.37
CA SER A 115 -9.39 -1.26 -3.98
C SER A 115 -8.48 -1.05 -2.77
N PHE A 116 -8.56 -1.93 -1.77
CA PHE A 116 -7.68 -1.90 -0.60
C PHE A 116 -6.21 -2.11 -1.00
N LEU A 117 -5.91 -3.15 -1.78
CA LEU A 117 -4.55 -3.43 -2.24
C LEU A 117 -3.97 -2.27 -3.05
N ALA A 118 -4.79 -1.64 -3.90
CA ALA A 118 -4.38 -0.46 -4.67
C ALA A 118 -4.06 0.74 -3.75
N ALA A 119 -4.90 0.99 -2.74
CA ALA A 119 -4.67 2.05 -1.74
C ALA A 119 -3.38 1.81 -0.95
N MET A 120 -3.06 0.56 -0.61
CA MET A 120 -1.82 0.16 0.05
C MET A 120 -0.61 0.13 -0.89
N LYS A 121 -0.81 0.29 -2.22
CA LYS A 121 0.23 0.14 -3.26
C LYS A 121 0.89 -1.24 -3.22
N ALA A 122 0.13 -2.26 -2.84
CA ALA A 122 0.60 -3.64 -2.80
C ALA A 122 0.91 -4.16 -4.20
N GLN A 123 2.07 -4.80 -4.36
CA GLN A 123 2.54 -5.33 -5.65
C GLN A 123 2.77 -6.84 -5.62
N MET A 124 2.73 -7.46 -4.43
CA MET A 124 2.80 -8.90 -4.31
C MET A 124 1.54 -9.55 -4.93
N PRO A 125 1.64 -10.76 -5.51
CA PRO A 125 0.48 -11.52 -5.97
C PRO A 125 -0.58 -11.66 -4.89
N ALA A 126 -1.84 -11.42 -5.25
CA ALA A 126 -2.96 -11.44 -4.33
C ALA A 126 -4.04 -12.42 -4.79
N TYR A 127 -4.56 -13.16 -3.84
CA TYR A 127 -5.59 -14.15 -4.06
C TYR A 127 -6.76 -13.94 -3.11
N VAL A 128 -7.96 -14.38 -3.52
CA VAL A 128 -9.14 -14.54 -2.65
C VAL A 128 -9.45 -16.02 -2.60
N LEU A 129 -9.52 -16.57 -1.40
CA LEU A 129 -9.82 -17.99 -1.22
C LEU A 129 -11.33 -18.23 -1.31
N LYS A 130 -11.70 -19.15 -2.20
CA LYS A 130 -13.05 -19.72 -2.27
C LYS A 130 -13.05 -21.08 -1.60
N THR A 131 -13.70 -21.20 -0.47
CA THR A 131 -13.86 -22.46 0.25
C THR A 131 -15.26 -22.57 0.85
N ALA A 132 -15.73 -23.79 1.04
CA ALA A 132 -16.94 -24.09 1.79
C ALA A 132 -16.63 -24.42 3.27
N ASP A 133 -15.37 -24.70 3.60
CA ASP A 133 -14.92 -25.07 4.94
C ASP A 133 -13.59 -24.37 5.28
N GLU A 134 -13.68 -23.15 5.82
CA GLU A 134 -12.52 -22.38 6.26
C GLU A 134 -11.73 -23.11 7.37
N SER A 135 -12.42 -23.84 8.26
CA SER A 135 -11.77 -24.54 9.34
C SER A 135 -10.86 -25.66 8.85
N ALA A 136 -11.31 -26.40 7.82
CA ALA A 136 -10.49 -27.43 7.19
C ALA A 136 -9.27 -26.80 6.49
N VAL A 137 -9.43 -25.65 5.82
CA VAL A 137 -8.31 -24.92 5.20
C VAL A 137 -7.32 -24.47 6.25
N ILE A 138 -7.77 -23.79 7.31
CA ILE A 138 -6.93 -23.30 8.41
C ILE A 138 -6.06 -24.44 8.96
N THR A 139 -6.70 -25.56 9.31
CA THR A 139 -6.00 -26.75 9.85
C THR A 139 -5.02 -27.35 8.83
N SER A 140 -5.33 -27.28 7.53
CA SER A 140 -4.47 -27.80 6.46
C SER A 140 -3.23 -26.92 6.21
N VAL A 141 -3.32 -25.64 6.48
CA VAL A 141 -2.21 -24.67 6.32
C VAL A 141 -1.21 -24.81 7.46
N SER A 142 -1.70 -24.77 8.70
CA SER A 142 -0.87 -24.92 9.90
C SER A 142 -1.68 -25.36 11.11
N LYS A 143 -1.10 -26.22 11.92
CA LYS A 143 -1.65 -26.59 13.23
C LYS A 143 -1.53 -25.48 14.28
N GLU A 144 -0.67 -24.50 14.02
CA GLU A 144 -0.46 -23.31 14.86
C GLU A 144 -1.44 -22.17 14.52
N TRP A 145 -2.25 -22.34 13.48
CA TRP A 145 -3.27 -21.38 13.10
C TRP A 145 -4.64 -21.78 13.65
N PHE A 146 -5.14 -21.00 14.59
CA PHE A 146 -6.43 -21.23 15.26
C PHE A 146 -7.57 -20.38 14.68
N GLY A 147 -7.43 -19.92 13.42
CA GLY A 147 -8.45 -19.12 12.72
C GLY A 147 -8.38 -17.62 12.96
N GLY A 148 -7.51 -17.14 13.86
CA GLY A 148 -7.30 -15.71 14.04
C GLY A 148 -6.51 -15.09 12.89
N MET A 149 -6.88 -13.87 12.49
CA MET A 149 -6.19 -13.10 11.46
C MET A 149 -5.60 -11.80 12.03
N PRO A 150 -4.52 -11.29 11.40
CA PRO A 150 -3.76 -11.88 10.30
C PRO A 150 -3.04 -13.16 10.71
N PHE A 151 -2.69 -14.00 9.73
CA PHE A 151 -1.79 -15.13 9.94
C PHE A 151 -0.67 -15.09 8.89
N THR A 152 0.58 -15.11 9.35
CA THR A 152 1.75 -15.06 8.48
C THR A 152 2.58 -16.31 8.64
N ILE A 153 2.97 -16.94 7.52
CA ILE A 153 3.82 -18.12 7.49
C ILE A 153 4.97 -17.93 6.49
N LEU A 154 6.18 -18.28 6.89
CA LEU A 154 7.36 -18.29 6.04
C LEU A 154 7.83 -19.71 5.85
N TYR A 155 7.84 -20.14 4.61
CA TYR A 155 8.35 -21.45 4.21
C TYR A 155 9.80 -21.36 3.74
N HIS A 156 10.61 -22.32 4.17
CA HIS A 156 11.89 -22.62 3.57
C HIS A 156 11.70 -23.13 2.14
N PRO A 157 12.64 -22.95 1.19
CA PRO A 157 12.55 -23.50 -0.17
C PRO A 157 12.31 -25.04 -0.20
N LYS A 158 12.64 -25.74 0.87
CA LYS A 158 12.37 -27.19 1.00
C LYS A 158 10.96 -27.54 1.49
N GLY A 159 10.11 -26.54 1.72
CA GLY A 159 8.68 -26.72 2.07
C GLY A 159 8.35 -26.69 3.56
N ASN A 160 9.32 -26.75 4.47
CA ASN A 160 9.03 -26.65 5.90
C ASN A 160 8.82 -25.21 6.34
N ALA A 161 7.85 -24.96 7.22
CA ALA A 161 7.66 -23.67 7.85
C ALA A 161 8.82 -23.36 8.81
N VAL A 162 9.29 -22.11 8.79
CA VAL A 162 10.36 -21.61 9.66
C VAL A 162 9.92 -20.42 10.51
N TYR A 163 8.79 -19.83 10.16
CA TYR A 163 8.11 -18.81 10.95
C TYR A 163 6.61 -18.95 10.73
N GLU A 164 5.87 -18.91 11.81
CA GLU A 164 4.42 -18.92 11.83
C GLU A 164 3.94 -17.95 12.91
N ARG A 165 2.93 -17.13 12.56
CA ARG A 165 2.40 -16.19 13.53
C ARG A 165 0.94 -15.86 13.24
N GLN A 166 0.10 -16.09 14.24
CA GLN A 166 -1.22 -15.50 14.33
C GLN A 166 -1.13 -14.14 15.02
N GLY A 167 -1.82 -13.13 14.47
CA GLY A 167 -1.70 -11.72 14.82
C GLY A 167 -0.64 -11.01 13.97
N LYS A 168 -0.45 -9.71 14.19
CA LYS A 168 0.45 -8.87 13.37
C LYS A 168 1.85 -9.47 13.24
N VAL A 169 2.39 -9.39 12.03
CA VAL A 169 3.74 -9.83 11.73
C VAL A 169 4.78 -9.11 12.59
N GLN A 170 5.73 -9.85 13.13
CA GLN A 170 6.87 -9.30 13.88
C GLN A 170 8.06 -9.11 12.94
N LEU A 171 8.24 -7.90 12.44
CA LEU A 171 9.29 -7.59 11.47
C LEU A 171 10.70 -7.82 12.00
N ASP A 172 10.92 -7.58 13.28
CA ASP A 172 12.17 -7.83 13.99
C ASP A 172 12.52 -9.33 14.10
N VAL A 173 11.51 -10.20 13.98
CA VAL A 173 11.68 -11.66 13.99
C VAL A 173 11.73 -12.23 12.58
N VAL A 174 10.78 -11.85 11.70
CA VAL A 174 10.67 -12.47 10.37
C VAL A 174 11.79 -12.03 9.41
N ARG A 175 12.20 -10.75 9.47
CA ARG A 175 13.25 -10.21 8.59
C ARG A 175 14.58 -10.93 8.72
N PRO A 176 15.16 -11.15 9.94
CA PRO A 176 16.38 -11.94 10.09
C PRO A 176 16.25 -13.37 9.57
N GLN A 177 15.07 -13.99 9.68
CA GLN A 177 14.83 -15.33 9.15
C GLN A 177 14.84 -15.35 7.62
N ILE A 178 14.20 -14.38 6.98
CA ILE A 178 14.27 -14.22 5.52
C ILE A 178 15.71 -14.02 5.07
N ASP A 179 16.46 -13.13 5.73
CA ASP A 179 17.88 -12.87 5.41
C ASP A 179 18.73 -14.14 5.49
N LYS A 180 18.51 -14.96 6.52
CA LYS A 180 19.22 -16.24 6.69
C LYS A 180 18.91 -17.21 5.53
N LEU A 181 17.64 -17.30 5.12
CA LEU A 181 17.22 -18.17 4.03
C LEU A 181 17.78 -17.70 2.68
N VAL A 182 17.73 -16.40 2.42
CA VAL A 182 18.26 -15.82 1.17
C VAL A 182 19.76 -16.03 1.05
N LYS A 183 20.53 -15.80 2.12
CA LYS A 183 21.99 -16.04 2.15
C LYS A 183 22.35 -17.52 2.03
N GLY A 184 21.56 -18.40 2.65
CA GLY A 184 21.79 -19.85 2.57
C GLY A 184 21.47 -20.46 1.20
N ASN A 185 20.64 -19.80 0.40
CA ASN A 185 20.25 -20.26 -0.95
C ASN A 185 21.15 -19.72 -2.07
N SER A 186 22.15 -18.88 -1.72
CA SER A 186 23.09 -18.26 -2.67
C SER A 186 24.40 -19.07 -2.85
N LYS A 187 24.43 -20.34 -2.43
CA LYS A 187 25.61 -21.23 -2.56
C LYS A 187 25.39 -22.28 -3.64
#